data_9ebba7c89a5847f1908fc4630a4b1b0c
#
_entry.id   9ebba7c89a5847f1908fc4630a4b1b0c
#
_cell.length_a   1.000
_cell.length_b   1.000
_cell.length_c   1.000
_cell.angle_alpha   90.00
_cell.angle_beta   90.00
_cell.angle_gamma   90.00
#
_symmetry.space_group_name_H-M   'P 1'
#
loop_
_entity.id
_entity.type
_entity.pdbx_description
1 polymer ?
#
loop_
_entity_poly.entity_id
_entity_poly.type
_entity_poly.pdbx_seq_one_letter_code
_entity_poly.pdbx_strand_id
1 'polypeptide(L)'
;MTSESRRAVRCLIVIPCLNEARHIESVIDNLADALLDLNAVIVVSDGGSTDETRSIVARYASDNPKVTLLDNPQRIQSAAVNIAVATYGADCDYLIRIDAHGDYPADYCQRLVDEALATGADSVVVGMRTIGISPFQKATALAQNSKLGNGGSRHRMGAASHWTDHGHHALMKISAFRQIGGYDETFQHNEDAELDYRLNAAGYRIWMTDKTSMVYYPRAKVLPLFRQYFGYGRGRARNFMKHRARPSLRQMIPLSVAPLAVGALLAVINWTAAIPFAVWAGACLAYGAWLALGQRNPYGPLAAISAMIMHFAWSAGFWREVLGQKKATPAYMPRKEPSI
;
A
#
# COMPACT_ATOMS: atom_id res chain seq x y z
N MET A 1 -10.61 -21.22 13.68
CA MET A 1 -11.85 -21.55 12.94
C MET A 1 -11.71 -22.89 12.25
N THR A 2 -12.81 -23.56 11.92
CA THR A 2 -12.78 -24.84 11.21
C THR A 2 -12.62 -24.65 9.70
N SER A 3 -12.08 -25.63 8.98
CA SER A 3 -12.02 -25.64 7.50
C SER A 3 -13.43 -25.51 6.88
N GLU A 4 -14.45 -26.03 7.53
CA GLU A 4 -15.84 -25.94 7.11
C GLU A 4 -16.35 -24.48 7.09
N SER A 5 -16.06 -23.70 8.13
CA SER A 5 -16.44 -22.28 8.20
C SER A 5 -15.77 -21.45 7.09
N ARG A 6 -14.52 -21.78 6.72
CA ARG A 6 -13.81 -21.10 5.63
C ARG A 6 -14.39 -21.44 4.26
N ARG A 7 -14.82 -22.71 4.06
CA ARG A 7 -15.42 -23.17 2.78
C ARG A 7 -16.85 -22.67 2.57
N ALA A 8 -17.50 -22.20 3.63
CA ALA A 8 -18.84 -21.60 3.55
C ALA A 8 -18.82 -20.22 2.86
N VAL A 9 -17.67 -19.56 2.79
CA VAL A 9 -17.52 -18.26 2.11
C VAL A 9 -16.70 -18.41 0.82
N ARG A 10 -17.10 -17.65 -0.19
CA ARG A 10 -16.40 -17.65 -1.49
C ARG A 10 -15.48 -16.45 -1.62
N CYS A 11 -14.23 -16.69 -2.00
CA CYS A 11 -13.19 -15.68 -2.09
C CYS A 11 -12.76 -15.44 -3.53
N LEU A 12 -12.62 -14.17 -3.91
CA LEU A 12 -11.98 -13.73 -5.14
C LEU A 12 -10.57 -13.25 -4.78
N ILE A 13 -9.54 -13.99 -5.17
CA ILE A 13 -8.13 -13.59 -5.01
C ILE A 13 -7.71 -12.86 -6.28
N VAL A 14 -7.31 -11.58 -6.15
CA VAL A 14 -6.88 -10.76 -7.29
C VAL A 14 -5.40 -10.44 -7.18
N ILE A 15 -4.67 -10.70 -8.26
CA ILE A 15 -3.24 -10.42 -8.40
C ILE A 15 -3.07 -9.41 -9.54
N PRO A 16 -3.03 -8.09 -9.27
CA PRO A 16 -2.63 -7.11 -10.27
C PRO A 16 -1.17 -7.33 -10.68
N CYS A 17 -0.88 -7.45 -11.97
CA CYS A 17 0.49 -7.63 -12.43
C CYS A 17 0.82 -6.85 -13.71
N LEU A 18 2.11 -6.54 -13.86
CA LEU A 18 2.69 -5.96 -15.08
C LEU A 18 4.20 -6.25 -15.09
N ASN A 19 4.64 -7.14 -16.01
CA ASN A 19 6.02 -7.58 -16.13
C ASN A 19 6.58 -8.21 -14.83
N GLU A 20 5.91 -9.24 -14.36
CA GLU A 20 6.21 -9.94 -13.10
C GLU A 20 6.63 -11.41 -13.33
N ALA A 21 7.20 -11.74 -14.51
CA ALA A 21 7.60 -13.11 -14.87
C ALA A 21 8.53 -13.77 -13.82
N ARG A 22 9.30 -12.96 -13.07
CA ARG A 22 10.21 -13.46 -12.02
C ARG A 22 9.51 -13.90 -10.73
N HIS A 23 8.29 -13.43 -10.50
CA HIS A 23 7.61 -13.58 -9.21
C HIS A 23 6.28 -14.30 -9.33
N ILE A 24 5.56 -14.15 -10.45
CA ILE A 24 4.18 -14.58 -10.57
C ILE A 24 3.99 -16.09 -10.36
N GLU A 25 4.94 -16.91 -10.82
CA GLU A 25 4.91 -18.37 -10.65
C GLU A 25 4.94 -18.73 -9.16
N SER A 26 5.92 -18.22 -8.41
CA SER A 26 6.03 -18.50 -6.97
C SER A 26 4.84 -17.96 -6.16
N VAL A 27 4.23 -16.85 -6.59
CA VAL A 27 3.03 -16.31 -5.93
C VAL A 27 1.82 -17.23 -6.16
N ILE A 28 1.61 -17.72 -7.39
CA ILE A 28 0.50 -18.65 -7.67
C ILE A 28 0.71 -19.97 -6.91
N ASP A 29 1.94 -20.51 -6.91
CA ASP A 29 2.27 -21.73 -6.17
C ASP A 29 2.00 -21.60 -4.68
N ASN A 30 2.38 -20.47 -4.06
CA ASN A 30 2.11 -20.19 -2.64
C ASN A 30 0.60 -20.08 -2.32
N LEU A 31 -0.24 -19.82 -3.31
CA LEU A 31 -1.69 -19.76 -3.14
C LEU A 31 -2.37 -21.11 -3.39
N ALA A 32 -1.64 -22.16 -3.77
CA ALA A 32 -2.21 -23.49 -4.03
C ALA A 32 -2.95 -24.05 -2.81
N ASP A 33 -2.39 -23.90 -1.61
CA ASP A 33 -3.02 -24.31 -0.35
C ASP A 33 -4.31 -23.53 -0.07
N ALA A 34 -4.33 -22.24 -0.43
CA ALA A 34 -5.54 -21.43 -0.31
C ALA A 34 -6.68 -21.96 -1.19
N LEU A 35 -6.37 -22.44 -2.41
CA LEU A 35 -7.36 -23.05 -3.33
C LEU A 35 -7.90 -24.39 -2.82
N LEU A 36 -7.17 -25.10 -1.97
CA LEU A 36 -7.60 -26.35 -1.35
C LEU A 36 -8.49 -26.12 -0.12
N ASP A 37 -8.13 -25.14 0.72
CA ASP A 37 -8.75 -24.86 2.00
C ASP A 37 -9.90 -23.85 1.93
N LEU A 38 -9.90 -22.99 0.91
CA LEU A 38 -10.93 -21.97 0.70
C LEU A 38 -11.74 -22.30 -0.57
N ASN A 39 -13.00 -21.87 -0.59
CA ASN A 39 -13.78 -21.78 -1.81
C ASN A 39 -13.35 -20.52 -2.58
N ALA A 40 -12.20 -20.59 -3.28
CA ALA A 40 -11.57 -19.43 -3.89
C ALA A 40 -11.30 -19.61 -5.39
N VAL A 41 -11.25 -18.48 -6.10
CA VAL A 41 -10.75 -18.35 -7.47
C VAL A 41 -9.63 -17.30 -7.50
N ILE A 42 -8.61 -17.52 -8.32
CA ILE A 42 -7.49 -16.59 -8.53
C ILE A 42 -7.68 -15.91 -9.89
N VAL A 43 -7.67 -14.60 -9.89
CA VAL A 43 -7.68 -13.76 -11.09
C VAL A 43 -6.38 -12.97 -11.15
N VAL A 44 -5.51 -13.31 -12.10
CA VAL A 44 -4.32 -12.52 -12.41
C VAL A 44 -4.74 -11.46 -13.43
N SER A 45 -4.79 -10.20 -12.98
CA SER A 45 -5.22 -9.06 -13.80
C SER A 45 -3.99 -8.35 -14.38
N ASP A 46 -3.70 -8.68 -15.66
CA ASP A 46 -2.47 -8.30 -16.35
C ASP A 46 -2.60 -6.95 -17.09
N GLY A 47 -1.69 -6.03 -16.80
CA GLY A 47 -1.60 -4.70 -17.41
C GLY A 47 -0.99 -4.66 -18.80
N GLY A 48 -0.99 -5.77 -19.54
CA GLY A 48 -0.36 -5.88 -20.86
C GLY A 48 1.14 -6.09 -20.74
N SER A 49 1.54 -7.10 -19.97
CA SER A 49 2.93 -7.55 -19.83
C SER A 49 3.56 -7.91 -21.16
N THR A 50 4.84 -7.56 -21.31
CA THR A 50 5.65 -7.80 -22.51
C THR A 50 6.74 -8.86 -22.29
N ASP A 51 6.86 -9.34 -21.04
CA ASP A 51 7.70 -10.46 -20.66
C ASP A 51 6.90 -11.79 -20.63
N GLU A 52 7.44 -12.82 -20.01
CA GLU A 52 6.80 -14.15 -19.94
C GLU A 52 5.63 -14.24 -18.96
N THR A 53 5.25 -13.16 -18.26
CA THR A 53 4.16 -13.18 -17.27
C THR A 53 2.89 -13.83 -17.80
N ARG A 54 2.44 -13.40 -18.98
CA ARG A 54 1.18 -13.89 -19.58
C ARG A 54 1.23 -15.39 -19.93
N SER A 55 2.34 -15.85 -20.49
CA SER A 55 2.52 -17.26 -20.85
C SER A 55 2.57 -18.16 -19.61
N ILE A 56 3.22 -17.71 -18.53
CA ILE A 56 3.25 -18.41 -17.25
C ILE A 56 1.82 -18.54 -16.70
N VAL A 57 1.07 -17.44 -16.60
CA VAL A 57 -0.30 -17.45 -16.07
C VAL A 57 -1.25 -18.28 -16.94
N ALA A 58 -1.12 -18.20 -18.28
CA ALA A 58 -1.93 -19.00 -19.21
C ALA A 58 -1.72 -20.53 -19.01
N ARG A 59 -0.49 -20.96 -18.71
CA ARG A 59 -0.19 -22.36 -18.35
C ARG A 59 -0.94 -22.77 -17.08
N TYR A 60 -0.87 -21.97 -16.01
CA TYR A 60 -1.63 -22.24 -14.78
C TYR A 60 -3.15 -22.28 -15.01
N ALA A 61 -3.67 -21.41 -15.85
CA ALA A 61 -5.10 -21.37 -16.18
C ALA A 61 -5.54 -22.60 -17.00
N SER A 62 -4.66 -23.18 -17.81
CA SER A 62 -4.95 -24.43 -18.52
C SER A 62 -4.99 -25.65 -17.59
N ASP A 63 -4.15 -25.65 -16.55
CA ASP A 63 -4.00 -26.76 -15.63
C ASP A 63 -4.99 -26.69 -14.46
N ASN A 64 -5.48 -25.49 -14.13
CA ASN A 64 -6.39 -25.28 -13.00
C ASN A 64 -7.50 -24.27 -13.37
N PRO A 65 -8.77 -24.72 -13.49
CA PRO A 65 -9.91 -23.84 -13.83
C PRO A 65 -10.23 -22.77 -12.79
N LYS A 66 -9.61 -22.83 -11.60
CA LYS A 66 -9.73 -21.79 -10.57
C LYS A 66 -8.74 -20.64 -10.77
N VAL A 67 -7.83 -20.72 -11.74
CA VAL A 67 -6.87 -19.65 -12.08
C VAL A 67 -7.29 -19.05 -13.42
N THR A 68 -7.33 -17.73 -13.51
CA THR A 68 -7.75 -17.03 -14.73
C THR A 68 -6.82 -15.84 -15.00
N LEU A 69 -6.48 -15.65 -16.28
CA LEU A 69 -5.80 -14.45 -16.78
C LEU A 69 -6.86 -13.46 -17.27
N LEU A 70 -6.82 -12.23 -16.74
CA LEU A 70 -7.72 -11.14 -17.10
C LEU A 70 -6.93 -9.95 -17.65
N ASP A 71 -7.37 -9.36 -18.75
CA ASP A 71 -6.75 -8.16 -19.30
C ASP A 71 -7.13 -6.91 -18.50
N ASN A 72 -6.13 -6.09 -18.16
CA ASN A 72 -6.28 -4.77 -17.55
C ASN A 72 -5.74 -3.68 -18.50
N PRO A 73 -6.55 -3.15 -19.41
CA PRO A 73 -6.08 -2.18 -20.41
C PRO A 73 -5.63 -0.84 -19.81
N GLN A 74 -6.05 -0.51 -18.59
CA GLN A 74 -5.66 0.72 -17.91
C GLN A 74 -4.26 0.65 -17.26
N ARG A 75 -3.69 -0.55 -17.08
CA ARG A 75 -2.33 -0.78 -16.57
C ARG A 75 -2.05 -0.24 -15.17
N ILE A 76 -3.09 -0.02 -14.38
CA ILE A 76 -2.99 0.44 -12.99
C ILE A 76 -3.64 -0.57 -12.04
N GLN A 77 -3.13 -0.65 -10.82
CA GLN A 77 -3.55 -1.62 -9.83
C GLN A 77 -5.03 -1.46 -9.43
N SER A 78 -5.49 -0.23 -9.25
CA SER A 78 -6.89 0.07 -8.91
C SER A 78 -7.86 -0.45 -9.96
N ALA A 79 -7.58 -0.24 -11.26
CA ALA A 79 -8.40 -0.75 -12.35
C ALA A 79 -8.35 -2.30 -12.43
N ALA A 80 -7.18 -2.90 -12.19
CA ALA A 80 -7.04 -4.36 -12.15
C ALA A 80 -7.98 -5.01 -11.14
N VAL A 81 -8.08 -4.44 -9.94
CA VAL A 81 -8.99 -4.95 -8.90
C VAL A 81 -10.44 -4.68 -9.26
N ASN A 82 -10.77 -3.48 -9.72
CA ASN A 82 -12.13 -3.12 -10.11
C ASN A 82 -12.69 -4.03 -11.20
N ILE A 83 -11.93 -4.25 -12.27
CA ILE A 83 -12.36 -5.11 -13.39
C ILE A 83 -12.50 -6.57 -12.95
N ALA A 84 -11.60 -7.06 -12.08
CA ALA A 84 -11.69 -8.42 -11.55
C ALA A 84 -12.95 -8.61 -10.69
N VAL A 85 -13.26 -7.64 -9.81
CA VAL A 85 -14.48 -7.68 -8.99
C VAL A 85 -15.74 -7.53 -9.84
N ALA A 86 -15.72 -6.72 -10.90
CA ALA A 86 -16.85 -6.56 -11.81
C ALA A 86 -17.14 -7.87 -12.56
N THR A 87 -16.08 -8.58 -13.00
CA THR A 87 -16.20 -9.78 -13.84
C THR A 87 -16.48 -11.06 -13.05
N TYR A 88 -15.78 -11.23 -11.91
CA TYR A 88 -15.77 -12.51 -11.17
C TYR A 88 -16.32 -12.43 -9.74
N GLY A 89 -16.61 -11.21 -9.25
CA GLY A 89 -17.03 -11.02 -7.87
C GLY A 89 -18.54 -11.20 -7.60
N ALA A 90 -19.38 -11.61 -8.61
CA ALA A 90 -20.83 -11.64 -8.42
C ALA A 90 -21.25 -12.56 -7.27
N ASP A 91 -20.67 -13.76 -7.21
CA ASP A 91 -20.99 -14.80 -6.23
C ASP A 91 -19.92 -14.92 -5.13
N CYS A 92 -19.07 -13.90 -4.96
CA CYS A 92 -18.02 -13.92 -3.96
C CYS A 92 -18.35 -13.00 -2.77
N ASP A 93 -18.01 -13.49 -1.57
CA ASP A 93 -18.20 -12.75 -0.32
C ASP A 93 -17.03 -11.80 -0.05
N TYR A 94 -15.81 -12.29 -0.30
CA TYR A 94 -14.58 -11.57 -0.02
C TYR A 94 -13.69 -11.42 -1.24
N LEU A 95 -13.10 -10.23 -1.35
CA LEU A 95 -11.96 -9.90 -2.20
C LEU A 95 -10.68 -10.05 -1.37
N ILE A 96 -9.68 -10.78 -1.86
CA ILE A 96 -8.32 -10.82 -1.32
C ILE A 96 -7.38 -10.24 -2.37
N ARG A 97 -6.59 -9.22 -2.01
CA ARG A 97 -5.60 -8.62 -2.90
C ARG A 97 -4.21 -9.14 -2.57
N ILE A 98 -3.51 -9.60 -3.59
CA ILE A 98 -2.13 -10.10 -3.51
C ILE A 98 -1.26 -9.28 -4.46
N ASP A 99 -0.19 -8.67 -3.96
CA ASP A 99 0.78 -7.99 -4.80
C ASP A 99 1.74 -9.02 -5.42
N ALA A 100 1.94 -8.97 -6.75
CA ALA A 100 2.68 -9.99 -7.50
C ALA A 100 4.17 -10.14 -7.11
N HIS A 101 4.73 -9.18 -6.39
CA HIS A 101 6.13 -9.16 -5.92
C HIS A 101 6.26 -9.11 -4.38
N GLY A 102 5.21 -9.49 -3.66
CA GLY A 102 5.22 -9.66 -2.20
C GLY A 102 5.47 -11.11 -1.80
N ASP A 103 6.11 -11.34 -0.65
CA ASP A 103 6.18 -12.66 -0.06
C ASP A 103 5.12 -12.79 1.03
N TYR A 104 4.41 -13.90 0.99
CA TYR A 104 3.29 -14.19 1.87
C TYR A 104 3.47 -15.54 2.57
N PRO A 105 3.06 -15.70 3.85
CA PRO A 105 2.94 -17.01 4.47
C PRO A 105 1.97 -17.93 3.69
N ALA A 106 2.20 -19.23 3.68
CA ALA A 106 1.34 -20.18 2.97
C ALA A 106 -0.13 -20.15 3.46
N ASP A 107 -0.37 -19.85 4.75
CA ASP A 107 -1.69 -19.73 5.35
C ASP A 107 -2.26 -18.29 5.33
N TYR A 108 -1.68 -17.40 4.51
CA TYR A 108 -2.04 -15.98 4.49
C TYR A 108 -3.53 -15.75 4.24
N CYS A 109 -4.07 -16.33 3.17
CA CYS A 109 -5.47 -16.17 2.79
C CYS A 109 -6.41 -16.77 3.85
N GLN A 110 -6.06 -17.93 4.40
CA GLN A 110 -6.82 -18.58 5.45
C GLN A 110 -6.91 -17.72 6.72
N ARG A 111 -5.77 -17.13 7.13
CA ARG A 111 -5.73 -16.21 8.29
C ARG A 111 -6.59 -14.97 8.08
N LEU A 112 -6.57 -14.40 6.88
CA LEU A 112 -7.40 -13.23 6.56
C LEU A 112 -8.89 -13.55 6.67
N VAL A 113 -9.33 -14.70 6.14
CA VAL A 113 -10.72 -15.16 6.23
C VAL A 113 -11.11 -15.42 7.69
N ASP A 114 -10.22 -16.10 8.47
CA ASP A 114 -10.45 -16.34 9.89
C ASP A 114 -10.67 -15.04 10.67
N GLU A 115 -9.83 -14.03 10.44
CA GLU A 115 -9.93 -12.72 11.08
C GLU A 115 -11.21 -11.99 10.68
N ALA A 116 -11.57 -12.01 9.39
CA ALA A 116 -12.80 -11.39 8.91
C ALA A 116 -14.05 -12.02 9.55
N LEU A 117 -14.09 -13.34 9.60
CA LEU A 117 -15.22 -14.08 10.21
C LEU A 117 -15.28 -13.91 11.73
N ALA A 118 -14.11 -13.92 12.42
CA ALA A 118 -14.04 -13.77 13.87
C ALA A 118 -14.45 -12.39 14.37
N THR A 119 -14.07 -11.34 13.62
CA THR A 119 -14.26 -9.94 14.03
C THR A 119 -15.51 -9.30 13.42
N GLY A 120 -16.03 -9.88 12.33
CA GLY A 120 -17.09 -9.26 11.51
C GLY A 120 -16.60 -8.04 10.74
N ALA A 121 -15.28 -7.86 10.58
CA ALA A 121 -14.70 -6.74 9.87
C ALA A 121 -15.15 -6.70 8.40
N ASP A 122 -15.31 -5.48 7.87
CA ASP A 122 -15.64 -5.27 6.46
C ASP A 122 -14.37 -5.21 5.60
N SER A 123 -13.25 -4.82 6.20
CA SER A 123 -11.91 -4.90 5.61
C SER A 123 -10.90 -5.40 6.65
N VAL A 124 -10.00 -6.28 6.22
CA VAL A 124 -8.85 -6.73 7.02
C VAL A 124 -7.59 -6.23 6.33
N VAL A 125 -6.76 -5.53 7.08
CA VAL A 125 -5.47 -4.98 6.65
C VAL A 125 -4.35 -5.63 7.44
N VAL A 126 -3.16 -5.67 6.86
CA VAL A 126 -2.02 -6.38 7.43
C VAL A 126 -0.81 -5.47 7.68
N GLY A 127 0.05 -5.93 8.57
CA GLY A 127 1.37 -5.35 8.76
C GLY A 127 2.28 -5.66 7.56
N MET A 128 3.12 -4.69 7.19
CA MET A 128 4.15 -4.84 6.17
C MET A 128 5.52 -4.89 6.84
N ARG A 129 6.20 -6.03 6.76
CA ARG A 129 7.59 -6.17 7.19
C ARG A 129 8.52 -5.89 6.02
N THR A 130 9.24 -4.77 6.08
CA THR A 130 10.20 -4.43 5.02
C THR A 130 11.52 -5.14 5.25
N ILE A 131 12.02 -5.86 4.23
CA ILE A 131 13.30 -6.57 4.24
C ILE A 131 14.16 -6.07 3.08
N GLY A 132 15.45 -5.87 3.31
CA GLY A 132 16.42 -5.47 2.29
C GLY A 132 17.41 -6.57 1.97
N ILE A 133 17.74 -6.75 0.70
CA ILE A 133 18.75 -7.68 0.21
C ILE A 133 20.08 -6.95 0.06
N SER A 134 20.13 -5.92 -0.77
CA SER A 134 21.33 -5.10 -0.98
C SER A 134 21.59 -4.12 0.19
N PRO A 135 22.79 -3.58 0.34
CA PRO A 135 23.10 -2.61 1.41
C PRO A 135 22.16 -1.41 1.44
N PHE A 136 21.84 -0.83 0.29
CA PHE A 136 20.89 0.29 0.20
C PHE A 136 19.46 -0.14 0.56
N GLN A 137 19.02 -1.34 0.14
CA GLN A 137 17.73 -1.88 0.54
C GLN A 137 17.65 -2.15 2.04
N LYS A 138 18.72 -2.71 2.66
CA LYS A 138 18.79 -2.93 4.12
C LYS A 138 18.68 -1.62 4.89
N ALA A 139 19.36 -0.59 4.43
CA ALA A 139 19.25 0.76 5.00
C ALA A 139 17.84 1.35 4.84
N THR A 140 17.26 1.23 3.63
CA THR A 140 15.90 1.70 3.37
C THR A 140 14.86 0.92 4.19
N ALA A 141 15.03 -0.41 4.33
CA ALA A 141 14.20 -1.25 5.18
C ALA A 141 14.28 -0.82 6.64
N LEU A 142 15.49 -0.56 7.16
CA LEU A 142 15.69 -0.05 8.51
C LEU A 142 15.00 1.29 8.70
N ALA A 143 15.11 2.22 7.73
CA ALA A 143 14.39 3.48 7.77
C ALA A 143 12.87 3.26 7.78
N GLN A 144 12.32 2.47 6.85
CA GLN A 144 10.89 2.21 6.72
C GLN A 144 10.27 1.49 7.93
N ASN A 145 11.02 0.62 8.59
CA ASN A 145 10.59 -0.07 9.81
C ASN A 145 10.79 0.77 11.09
N SER A 146 11.36 1.97 10.99
CA SER A 146 11.60 2.89 12.12
C SER A 146 10.63 4.06 12.13
N LYS A 147 10.49 4.72 13.29
CA LYS A 147 9.69 5.94 13.41
C LYS A 147 10.14 7.06 12.46
N LEU A 148 11.42 7.09 12.10
CA LEU A 148 11.98 8.07 11.18
C LEU A 148 11.34 7.96 9.77
N GLY A 149 11.20 6.74 9.24
CA GLY A 149 10.70 6.54 7.89
C GLY A 149 9.20 6.38 7.76
N ASN A 150 8.51 5.90 8.83
CA ASN A 150 7.07 5.63 8.80
C ASN A 150 6.22 6.59 9.64
N GLY A 151 6.87 7.55 10.34
CA GLY A 151 6.18 8.50 11.21
C GLY A 151 5.40 7.83 12.37
N GLY A 152 5.78 6.62 12.78
CA GLY A 152 5.08 5.84 13.80
C GLY A 152 3.81 5.15 13.30
N SER A 153 3.71 4.87 12.00
CA SER A 153 2.58 4.16 11.39
C SER A 153 2.47 2.73 11.96
N ARG A 154 1.32 2.40 12.57
CA ARG A 154 1.11 1.15 13.31
C ARG A 154 1.25 -0.11 12.44
N HIS A 155 0.79 -0.07 11.19
CA HIS A 155 0.89 -1.18 10.25
C HIS A 155 2.34 -1.59 9.89
N ARG A 156 3.34 -0.75 10.22
CA ARG A 156 4.77 -1.05 10.04
C ARG A 156 5.51 -1.32 11.35
N MET A 157 4.82 -1.21 12.48
CA MET A 157 5.44 -1.31 13.82
C MET A 157 5.15 -2.64 14.53
N GLY A 158 4.46 -3.61 13.89
CA GLY A 158 4.11 -4.88 14.51
C GLY A 158 3.13 -4.71 15.69
N ALA A 159 2.19 -3.79 15.60
CA ALA A 159 1.16 -3.59 16.61
C ALA A 159 0.25 -4.82 16.69
N ALA A 160 -0.22 -5.15 17.90
CA ALA A 160 -1.25 -6.15 18.11
C ALA A 160 -2.52 -5.82 17.32
N SER A 161 -3.33 -6.84 17.04
CA SER A 161 -4.59 -6.68 16.30
C SER A 161 -5.51 -5.62 16.93
N HIS A 162 -6.05 -4.73 16.12
CA HIS A 162 -6.91 -3.62 16.56
C HIS A 162 -7.76 -3.06 15.44
N TRP A 163 -8.84 -2.35 15.80
CA TRP A 163 -9.60 -1.54 14.86
C TRP A 163 -8.78 -0.33 14.41
N THR A 164 -8.78 -0.04 13.12
CA THR A 164 -7.99 1.05 12.53
C THR A 164 -8.79 1.77 11.46
N ASP A 165 -8.32 2.94 11.08
CA ASP A 165 -8.87 3.73 9.98
C ASP A 165 -8.10 3.56 8.66
N HIS A 166 -6.94 2.89 8.69
CA HIS A 166 -6.10 2.72 7.50
C HIS A 166 -5.05 1.62 7.68
N GLY A 167 -4.77 0.90 6.58
CA GLY A 167 -3.69 -0.08 6.51
C GLY A 167 -3.36 -0.52 5.09
N HIS A 168 -2.54 -1.56 4.96
CA HIS A 168 -2.31 -2.21 3.68
C HIS A 168 -3.44 -3.22 3.43
N HIS A 169 -4.20 -2.99 2.36
CA HIS A 169 -5.36 -3.81 2.05
C HIS A 169 -4.96 -5.26 1.75
N ALA A 170 -5.63 -6.18 2.41
CA ALA A 170 -5.43 -7.62 2.23
C ALA A 170 -6.73 -8.34 1.89
N LEU A 171 -7.78 -8.16 2.72
CA LEU A 171 -9.10 -8.74 2.47
C LEU A 171 -10.18 -7.67 2.65
N MET A 172 -11.26 -7.77 1.86
CA MET A 172 -12.41 -6.86 1.94
C MET A 172 -13.70 -7.57 1.57
N LYS A 173 -14.82 -7.27 2.25
CA LYS A 173 -16.14 -7.71 1.80
C LYS A 173 -16.44 -7.10 0.43
N ILE A 174 -16.83 -7.93 -0.54
CA ILE A 174 -17.17 -7.46 -1.89
C ILE A 174 -18.39 -6.54 -1.87
N SER A 175 -19.36 -6.82 -0.99
CA SER A 175 -20.53 -5.93 -0.81
C SER A 175 -20.11 -4.52 -0.40
N ALA A 176 -19.21 -4.37 0.58
CA ALA A 176 -18.69 -3.08 1.01
C ALA A 176 -17.90 -2.39 -0.11
N PHE A 177 -17.01 -3.13 -0.79
CA PHE A 177 -16.23 -2.63 -1.91
C PHE A 177 -17.12 -2.07 -3.03
N ARG A 178 -18.17 -2.80 -3.42
CA ARG A 178 -19.12 -2.38 -4.46
C ARG A 178 -19.95 -1.18 -4.02
N GLN A 179 -20.43 -1.17 -2.78
CA GLN A 179 -21.28 -0.08 -2.29
C GLN A 179 -20.57 1.27 -2.29
N ILE A 180 -19.26 1.29 -2.03
CA ILE A 180 -18.47 2.53 -2.10
C ILE A 180 -17.92 2.82 -3.51
N GLY A 181 -18.23 1.98 -4.51
CA GLY A 181 -17.85 2.17 -5.92
C GLY A 181 -16.43 1.70 -6.27
N GLY A 182 -15.82 0.82 -5.47
CA GLY A 182 -14.49 0.28 -5.72
C GLY A 182 -13.36 1.29 -5.56
N TYR A 183 -12.18 0.99 -6.10
CA TYR A 183 -11.05 1.92 -6.14
C TYR A 183 -11.32 3.08 -7.10
N ASP A 184 -10.86 4.28 -6.75
CA ASP A 184 -10.82 5.42 -7.68
C ASP A 184 -9.61 5.27 -8.61
N GLU A 185 -9.90 4.98 -9.88
CA GLU A 185 -8.89 4.70 -10.91
C GLU A 185 -8.06 5.94 -11.33
N THR A 186 -8.41 7.12 -10.85
CA THR A 186 -7.57 8.31 -11.02
C THR A 186 -6.35 8.32 -10.10
N PHE A 187 -6.34 7.45 -9.07
CA PHE A 187 -5.23 7.30 -8.14
C PHE A 187 -4.27 6.20 -8.58
N GLN A 188 -3.06 6.61 -8.97
CA GLN A 188 -1.94 5.68 -9.23
C GLN A 188 -1.14 5.34 -7.95
N HIS A 189 -1.33 6.13 -6.90
CA HIS A 189 -0.70 5.98 -5.58
C HIS A 189 -1.65 6.49 -4.51
N ASN A 190 -1.62 5.91 -3.31
CA ASN A 190 -2.52 6.16 -2.19
C ASN A 190 -4.00 5.81 -2.47
N GLU A 191 -4.27 4.94 -3.42
CA GLU A 191 -5.58 4.36 -3.69
C GLU A 191 -6.17 3.69 -2.46
N ASP A 192 -5.34 2.95 -1.69
CA ASP A 192 -5.73 2.31 -0.42
C ASP A 192 -6.25 3.35 0.59
N ALA A 193 -5.49 4.42 0.81
CA ALA A 193 -5.88 5.44 1.77
C ALA A 193 -7.11 6.25 1.32
N GLU A 194 -7.34 6.36 0.03
CA GLU A 194 -8.55 6.98 -0.54
C GLU A 194 -9.76 6.07 -0.33
N LEU A 195 -9.61 4.77 -0.60
CA LEU A 195 -10.66 3.78 -0.39
C LEU A 195 -11.03 3.65 1.09
N ASP A 196 -10.03 3.57 1.98
CA ASP A 196 -10.24 3.53 3.44
C ASP A 196 -11.01 4.74 3.95
N TYR A 197 -10.73 5.93 3.40
CA TYR A 197 -11.49 7.13 3.75
C TYR A 197 -12.98 6.96 3.41
N ARG A 198 -13.30 6.42 2.21
CA ARG A 198 -14.69 6.17 1.81
C ARG A 198 -15.35 5.04 2.60
N LEU A 199 -14.61 3.97 2.92
CA LEU A 199 -15.10 2.89 3.78
C LEU A 199 -15.50 3.43 5.16
N ASN A 200 -14.61 4.18 5.82
CA ASN A 200 -14.89 4.77 7.13
C ASN A 200 -16.05 5.77 7.06
N ALA A 201 -16.13 6.62 6.03
CA ALA A 201 -17.22 7.56 5.84
C ALA A 201 -18.58 6.88 5.62
N ALA A 202 -18.59 5.67 5.05
CA ALA A 202 -19.77 4.83 4.89
C ALA A 202 -20.12 3.99 6.13
N GLY A 203 -19.32 4.06 7.21
CA GLY A 203 -19.54 3.34 8.46
C GLY A 203 -18.98 1.91 8.48
N TYR A 204 -18.20 1.50 7.47
CA TYR A 204 -17.52 0.23 7.43
C TYR A 204 -16.33 0.20 8.36
N ARG A 205 -16.00 -0.99 8.88
CA ARG A 205 -14.98 -1.18 9.91
C ARG A 205 -13.77 -1.92 9.36
N ILE A 206 -12.58 -1.38 9.65
CA ILE A 206 -11.30 -1.91 9.19
C ILE A 206 -10.56 -2.52 10.37
N TRP A 207 -10.16 -3.78 10.23
CA TRP A 207 -9.40 -4.53 11.23
C TRP A 207 -7.95 -4.71 10.81
N MET A 208 -7.02 -4.24 11.63
CA MET A 208 -5.60 -4.56 11.51
C MET A 208 -5.33 -5.88 12.22
N THR A 209 -4.84 -6.89 11.49
CA THR A 209 -4.45 -8.17 12.11
C THR A 209 -2.94 -8.27 12.33
N ASP A 210 -2.55 -8.93 13.44
CA ASP A 210 -1.18 -9.36 13.73
C ASP A 210 -0.97 -10.87 13.46
N LYS A 211 -2.01 -11.58 13.02
CA LYS A 211 -1.97 -13.04 12.80
C LYS A 211 -1.28 -13.43 11.51
N THR A 212 -1.17 -12.47 10.59
CA THR A 212 -0.44 -12.61 9.34
C THR A 212 0.16 -11.28 8.91
N SER A 213 1.12 -11.31 7.99
CA SER A 213 1.76 -10.11 7.46
C SER A 213 2.37 -10.42 6.10
N MET A 214 2.71 -9.38 5.34
CA MET A 214 3.46 -9.55 4.11
C MET A 214 4.90 -9.04 4.25
N VAL A 215 5.81 -9.62 3.48
CA VAL A 215 7.16 -9.10 3.30
C VAL A 215 7.19 -8.18 2.08
N TYR A 216 7.76 -7.01 2.29
CA TYR A 216 7.93 -6.00 1.24
C TYR A 216 9.42 -5.71 1.01
N TYR A 217 9.86 -5.69 -0.24
CA TYR A 217 11.23 -5.34 -0.64
C TYR A 217 11.29 -3.90 -1.16
N PRO A 218 12.03 -2.98 -0.50
CA PRO A 218 12.10 -1.59 -0.93
C PRO A 218 12.93 -1.44 -2.21
N ARG A 219 12.83 -0.30 -2.86
CA ARG A 219 13.59 0.01 -4.07
C ARG A 219 15.10 -0.08 -3.81
N ALA A 220 15.83 -0.73 -4.73
CA ALA A 220 17.26 -1.02 -4.58
C ALA A 220 18.17 0.18 -4.90
N LYS A 221 17.63 1.27 -5.47
CA LYS A 221 18.39 2.44 -5.93
C LYS A 221 17.72 3.74 -5.50
N VAL A 222 18.53 4.81 -5.35
CA VAL A 222 18.09 6.14 -4.91
C VAL A 222 16.98 6.71 -5.79
N LEU A 223 17.17 6.75 -7.12
CA LEU A 223 16.20 7.37 -8.03
C LEU A 223 14.85 6.64 -8.07
N PRO A 224 14.76 5.29 -8.13
CA PRO A 224 13.51 4.57 -7.97
C PRO A 224 12.83 4.82 -6.60
N LEU A 225 13.59 4.90 -5.50
CA LEU A 225 13.06 5.24 -4.18
C LEU A 225 12.46 6.65 -4.17
N PHE A 226 13.20 7.63 -4.70
CA PHE A 226 12.73 9.01 -4.84
C PHE A 226 11.42 9.07 -5.64
N ARG A 227 11.37 8.45 -6.83
CA ARG A 227 10.18 8.45 -7.70
C ARG A 227 8.96 7.83 -7.00
N GLN A 228 9.17 6.76 -6.24
CA GLN A 228 8.11 6.10 -5.47
C GLN A 228 7.51 7.04 -4.41
N TYR A 229 8.36 7.66 -3.59
CA TYR A 229 7.91 8.57 -2.54
C TYR A 229 7.35 9.89 -3.09
N PHE A 230 7.89 10.37 -4.20
CA PHE A 230 7.31 11.50 -4.93
C PHE A 230 5.88 11.19 -5.40
N GLY A 231 5.65 10.00 -5.96
CA GLY A 231 4.31 9.49 -6.29
C GLY A 231 3.39 9.42 -5.08
N TYR A 232 3.88 8.91 -3.95
CA TYR A 232 3.12 8.86 -2.69
C TYR A 232 2.74 10.25 -2.18
N GLY A 233 3.64 11.25 -2.29
CA GLY A 233 3.35 12.64 -1.95
C GLY A 233 2.22 13.22 -2.81
N ARG A 234 2.29 12.99 -4.11
CA ARG A 234 1.24 13.40 -5.07
C ARG A 234 -0.12 12.77 -4.75
N GLY A 235 -0.14 11.46 -4.56
CA GLY A 235 -1.37 10.73 -4.19
C GLY A 235 -1.95 11.23 -2.88
N ARG A 236 -1.12 11.54 -1.87
CA ARG A 236 -1.58 12.09 -0.59
C ARG A 236 -2.19 13.49 -0.76
N ALA A 237 -1.59 14.35 -1.57
CA ALA A 237 -2.15 15.66 -1.88
C ALA A 237 -3.51 15.55 -2.55
N ARG A 238 -3.67 14.65 -3.53
CA ARG A 238 -4.97 14.39 -4.19
C ARG A 238 -6.04 13.92 -3.19
N ASN A 239 -5.66 13.00 -2.29
CA ASN A 239 -6.56 12.50 -1.26
C ASN A 239 -7.07 13.65 -0.37
N PHE A 240 -6.16 14.51 0.12
CA PHE A 240 -6.55 15.66 0.93
C PHE A 240 -7.44 16.65 0.19
N MET A 241 -7.15 16.93 -1.08
CA MET A 241 -7.95 17.84 -1.89
C MET A 241 -9.34 17.25 -2.21
N LYS A 242 -9.40 15.96 -2.56
CA LYS A 242 -10.65 15.26 -2.89
C LYS A 242 -11.61 15.25 -1.69
N HIS A 243 -11.09 14.90 -0.52
CA HIS A 243 -11.90 14.71 0.69
C HIS A 243 -11.89 15.92 1.63
N ARG A 244 -11.23 17.03 1.24
CA ARG A 244 -11.06 18.23 2.09
C ARG A 244 -10.49 17.90 3.48
N ALA A 245 -9.70 16.82 3.56
CA ALA A 245 -9.09 16.37 4.79
C ALA A 245 -7.90 17.25 5.18
N ARG A 246 -7.62 17.33 6.50
CA ARG A 246 -6.48 18.08 7.01
C ARG A 246 -5.31 17.15 7.33
N PRO A 247 -4.07 17.55 7.02
CA PRO A 247 -2.90 16.80 7.45
C PRO A 247 -2.85 16.64 8.97
N SER A 248 -2.51 15.45 9.46
CA SER A 248 -2.21 15.23 10.87
C SER A 248 -0.87 15.87 11.25
N LEU A 249 -0.64 16.16 12.55
CA LEU A 249 0.60 16.75 13.04
C LEU A 249 1.84 15.96 12.60
N ARG A 250 1.78 14.62 12.62
CA ARG A 250 2.90 13.77 12.17
C ARG A 250 3.21 13.92 10.67
N GLN A 251 2.25 14.37 9.86
CA GLN A 251 2.41 14.62 8.42
C GLN A 251 2.94 16.01 8.13
N MET A 252 2.78 16.94 9.06
CA MET A 252 3.27 18.32 8.90
C MET A 252 4.80 18.40 8.77
N ILE A 253 5.54 17.56 9.54
CA ILE A 253 7.01 17.52 9.49
C ILE A 253 7.50 17.15 8.08
N PRO A 254 7.14 15.99 7.48
CA PRO A 254 7.57 15.69 6.12
C PRO A 254 7.02 16.68 5.09
N LEU A 255 5.83 17.30 5.29
CA LEU A 255 5.30 18.34 4.40
C LEU A 255 6.19 19.59 4.33
N SER A 256 6.84 19.95 5.42
CA SER A 256 7.68 21.15 5.48
C SER A 256 9.03 21.00 4.78
N VAL A 257 9.49 19.78 4.49
CA VAL A 257 10.88 19.52 4.06
C VAL A 257 11.23 20.20 2.73
N ALA A 258 10.39 20.11 1.70
CA ALA A 258 10.66 20.77 0.43
C ALA A 258 10.59 22.31 0.53
N PRO A 259 9.59 22.92 1.21
CA PRO A 259 9.62 24.35 1.51
C PRO A 259 10.86 24.79 2.28
N LEU A 260 11.30 24.03 3.29
CA LEU A 260 12.53 24.34 4.05
C LEU A 260 13.78 24.24 3.15
N ALA A 261 13.84 23.25 2.27
CA ALA A 261 14.95 23.12 1.31
C ALA A 261 15.00 24.32 0.33
N VAL A 262 13.84 24.77 -0.15
CA VAL A 262 13.76 25.97 -0.99
C VAL A 262 14.15 27.22 -0.19
N GLY A 263 13.65 27.36 1.04
CA GLY A 263 14.01 28.46 1.94
C GLY A 263 15.52 28.50 2.25
N ALA A 264 16.16 27.33 2.36
CA ALA A 264 17.60 27.25 2.60
C ALA A 264 18.46 27.82 1.45
N LEU A 265 17.92 27.92 0.22
CA LEU A 265 18.61 28.58 -0.89
C LEU A 265 18.83 30.09 -0.62
N LEU A 266 18.00 30.70 0.24
CA LEU A 266 18.16 32.07 0.67
C LEU A 266 19.38 32.28 1.60
N ALA A 267 20.07 31.20 2.00
CA ALA A 267 21.30 31.27 2.80
C ALA A 267 22.41 32.07 2.11
N VAL A 268 22.36 32.23 0.78
CA VAL A 268 23.28 33.12 0.03
C VAL A 268 23.11 34.59 0.41
N ILE A 269 21.94 34.98 0.92
CA ILE A 269 21.63 36.32 1.40
C ILE A 269 21.76 36.38 2.92
N ASN A 270 21.21 35.39 3.62
CA ASN A 270 21.25 35.29 5.05
C ASN A 270 21.39 33.81 5.49
N TRP A 271 22.54 33.46 6.04
CA TRP A 271 22.86 32.09 6.44
C TRP A 271 21.84 31.47 7.42
N THR A 272 21.15 32.28 8.23
CA THR A 272 20.13 31.80 9.17
C THR A 272 18.94 31.14 8.48
N ALA A 273 18.68 31.43 7.20
CA ALA A 273 17.64 30.82 6.42
C ALA A 273 17.85 29.31 6.23
N ALA A 274 19.08 28.82 6.33
CA ALA A 274 19.37 27.37 6.27
C ALA A 274 19.10 26.64 7.59
N ILE A 275 18.98 27.33 8.72
CA ILE A 275 18.88 26.70 10.05
C ILE A 275 17.72 25.69 10.14
N PRO A 276 16.47 25.99 9.71
CA PRO A 276 15.36 25.04 9.84
C PRO A 276 15.60 23.74 9.05
N PHE A 277 16.18 23.85 7.86
CA PHE A 277 16.53 22.66 7.06
C PHE A 277 17.69 21.87 7.69
N ALA A 278 18.72 22.57 8.21
CA ALA A 278 19.84 21.94 8.90
C ALA A 278 19.39 21.23 10.20
N VAL A 279 18.46 21.79 10.94
CA VAL A 279 17.89 21.14 12.13
C VAL A 279 17.17 19.86 11.76
N TRP A 280 16.33 19.85 10.73
CA TRP A 280 15.68 18.63 10.24
C TRP A 280 16.71 17.59 9.77
N ALA A 281 17.71 18.00 8.97
CA ALA A 281 18.74 17.08 8.48
C ALA A 281 19.57 16.52 9.63
N GLY A 282 19.96 17.36 10.58
CA GLY A 282 20.68 16.97 11.79
C GLY A 282 19.90 15.98 12.66
N ALA A 283 18.58 16.18 12.82
CA ALA A 283 17.72 15.23 13.52
C ALA A 283 17.65 13.86 12.81
N CYS A 284 17.56 13.83 11.48
CA CYS A 284 17.62 12.59 10.71
C CYS A 284 18.96 11.86 10.91
N LEU A 285 20.07 12.58 10.82
CA LEU A 285 21.41 12.01 11.01
C LEU A 285 21.63 11.53 12.45
N ALA A 286 21.20 12.29 13.44
CA ALA A 286 21.26 11.90 14.85
C ALA A 286 20.45 10.62 15.13
N TYR A 287 19.25 10.50 14.53
CA TYR A 287 18.47 9.28 14.64
C TYR A 287 19.17 8.08 13.95
N GLY A 288 19.80 8.30 12.79
CA GLY A 288 20.60 7.28 12.12
C GLY A 288 21.80 6.84 12.95
N ALA A 289 22.49 7.79 13.62
CA ALA A 289 23.56 7.48 14.56
C ALA A 289 23.04 6.67 15.77
N TRP A 290 21.86 7.00 16.28
CA TRP A 290 21.20 6.23 17.33
C TRP A 290 20.87 4.80 16.87
N LEU A 291 20.39 4.59 15.64
CA LEU A 291 20.18 3.26 15.08
C LEU A 291 21.49 2.48 14.97
N ALA A 292 22.58 3.15 14.58
CA ALA A 292 23.89 2.53 14.46
C ALA A 292 24.46 2.12 15.82
N LEU A 293 24.46 3.01 16.79
CA LEU A 293 25.10 2.81 18.09
C LEU A 293 24.16 2.10 19.07
N GLY A 294 22.91 2.56 19.18
CA GLY A 294 21.94 2.02 20.14
C GLY A 294 21.39 0.65 19.74
N GLN A 295 21.16 0.41 18.46
CA GLN A 295 20.67 -0.87 17.94
C GLN A 295 21.79 -1.73 17.31
N ARG A 296 23.05 -1.27 17.36
CA ARG A 296 24.21 -1.94 16.77
C ARG A 296 24.00 -2.32 15.29
N ASN A 297 23.34 -1.45 14.54
CA ASN A 297 23.00 -1.69 13.14
C ASN A 297 23.91 -0.86 12.21
N PRO A 298 24.82 -1.47 11.43
CA PRO A 298 25.77 -0.72 10.62
C PRO A 298 25.13 0.12 9.51
N TYR A 299 23.87 -0.16 9.17
CA TYR A 299 23.14 0.58 8.16
C TYR A 299 22.48 1.87 8.67
N GLY A 300 22.62 2.21 9.97
CA GLY A 300 22.01 3.40 10.58
C GLY A 300 22.27 4.70 9.84
N PRO A 301 23.51 5.10 9.53
CA PRO A 301 23.81 6.32 8.77
C PRO A 301 23.17 6.33 7.38
N LEU A 302 23.24 5.22 6.66
CA LEU A 302 22.63 5.10 5.33
C LEU A 302 21.08 5.08 5.43
N ALA A 303 20.50 4.59 6.53
CA ALA A 303 19.06 4.66 6.80
C ALA A 303 18.60 6.10 7.01
N ALA A 304 19.39 6.95 7.68
CA ALA A 304 19.11 8.37 7.77
C ALA A 304 19.05 9.03 6.39
N ILE A 305 20.01 8.76 5.52
CA ILE A 305 20.03 9.26 4.14
C ILE A 305 18.80 8.77 3.36
N SER A 306 18.48 7.47 3.47
CA SER A 306 17.26 6.91 2.83
C SER A 306 16.00 7.62 3.33
N ALA A 307 15.86 7.87 4.62
CA ALA A 307 14.74 8.61 5.20
C ALA A 307 14.67 10.06 4.70
N MET A 308 15.81 10.74 4.60
CA MET A 308 15.87 12.10 4.06
C MET A 308 15.41 12.14 2.59
N ILE A 309 15.81 11.16 1.77
CA ILE A 309 15.34 11.01 0.39
C ILE A 309 13.83 10.81 0.36
N MET A 310 13.30 9.92 1.22
CA MET A 310 11.87 9.63 1.30
C MET A 310 11.06 10.87 1.70
N HIS A 311 11.49 11.59 2.75
CA HIS A 311 10.81 12.80 3.23
C HIS A 311 10.81 13.91 2.18
N PHE A 312 11.98 14.18 1.58
CA PHE A 312 12.10 15.23 0.56
C PHE A 312 11.28 14.91 -0.68
N ALA A 313 11.38 13.67 -1.19
CA ALA A 313 10.62 13.23 -2.36
C ALA A 313 9.11 13.32 -2.12
N TRP A 314 8.64 12.85 -0.94
CA TRP A 314 7.23 12.90 -0.56
C TRP A 314 6.73 14.35 -0.44
N SER A 315 7.49 15.22 0.21
CA SER A 315 7.18 16.66 0.30
C SER A 315 7.13 17.33 -1.07
N ALA A 316 8.15 17.11 -1.90
CA ALA A 316 8.22 17.68 -3.24
C ALA A 316 7.05 17.21 -4.12
N GLY A 317 6.71 15.92 -4.06
CA GLY A 317 5.56 15.37 -4.75
C GLY A 317 4.24 15.99 -4.31
N PHE A 318 4.06 16.16 -3.00
CA PHE A 318 2.87 16.79 -2.43
C PHE A 318 2.70 18.23 -2.95
N TRP A 319 3.71 19.06 -2.79
CA TRP A 319 3.65 20.46 -3.23
C TRP A 319 3.56 20.60 -4.74
N ARG A 320 4.22 19.73 -5.51
CA ARG A 320 4.07 19.67 -6.96
C ARG A 320 2.61 19.45 -7.39
N GLU A 321 1.89 18.58 -6.68
CA GLU A 321 0.48 18.31 -6.98
C GLU A 321 -0.41 19.47 -6.55
N VAL A 322 -0.21 20.03 -5.35
CA VAL A 322 -0.99 21.19 -4.85
C VAL A 322 -0.82 22.41 -5.75
N LEU A 323 0.43 22.73 -6.14
CA LEU A 323 0.71 23.90 -6.99
C LEU A 323 0.37 23.67 -8.47
N GLY A 324 0.30 22.41 -8.91
CA GLY A 324 0.03 22.03 -10.29
C GLY A 324 -1.45 21.95 -10.65
N GLN A 325 -2.35 21.89 -9.69
CA GLN A 325 -3.78 21.83 -9.97
C GLN A 325 -4.35 23.22 -10.26
N LYS A 326 -4.67 23.45 -11.51
CA LYS A 326 -5.56 24.54 -11.93
C LYS A 326 -7.00 24.08 -11.65
N LYS A 327 -7.61 24.59 -10.54
CA LYS A 327 -9.01 24.40 -10.08
C LYS A 327 -9.51 22.95 -9.89
N ALA A 328 -10.01 22.70 -8.70
CA ALA A 328 -10.46 21.42 -8.19
C ALA A 328 -11.63 20.81 -9.00
N THR A 329 -11.56 19.50 -9.23
CA THR A 329 -12.73 18.67 -9.53
C THR A 329 -13.68 18.67 -8.33
N PRO A 330 -15.01 18.74 -8.51
CA PRO A 330 -15.98 18.76 -7.40
C PRO A 330 -15.81 17.52 -6.51
N ALA A 331 -15.96 17.70 -5.21
CA ALA A 331 -15.95 16.61 -4.23
C ALA A 331 -17.04 15.57 -4.58
N TYR A 332 -16.69 14.29 -4.53
CA TYR A 332 -17.64 13.19 -4.56
C TYR A 332 -18.61 13.37 -3.39
N MET A 333 -19.89 13.59 -3.67
CA MET A 333 -20.96 13.45 -2.70
C MET A 333 -21.63 12.10 -2.94
N PRO A 334 -21.64 11.19 -1.93
CA PRO A 334 -22.45 9.98 -2.04
C PRO A 334 -23.91 10.39 -2.26
N ARG A 335 -24.54 9.85 -3.30
CA ARG A 335 -25.98 10.00 -3.49
C ARG A 335 -26.67 9.36 -2.28
N LYS A 336 -27.39 10.16 -1.50
CA LYS A 336 -28.40 9.64 -0.59
C LYS A 336 -29.45 8.97 -1.46
N GLU A 337 -29.60 7.67 -1.39
CA GLU A 337 -30.76 7.00 -1.93
C GLU A 337 -32.00 7.49 -1.15
N PRO A 338 -33.12 7.77 -1.83
CA PRO A 338 -34.35 8.12 -1.14
C PRO A 338 -34.79 6.93 -0.30
N SER A 339 -34.97 7.16 1.00
CA SER A 339 -35.64 6.22 1.90
C SER A 339 -37.04 5.92 1.36
N ILE A 340 -37.26 4.63 0.97
CA ILE A 340 -38.60 4.06 0.71
C ILE A 340 -39.16 3.61 2.06
#